data_23b2eb6eb512a6622e4aea0f054847c2
#
_entry.id   23b2eb6eb512a6622e4aea0f054847c2
#
_cell.length_a   1.000
_cell.length_b   1.000
_cell.length_c   1.000
_cell.angle_alpha   90.00
_cell.angle_beta   90.00
_cell.angle_gamma   90.00
#
_symmetry.space_group_name_H-M   'P 1'
#
loop_
_entity.id
_entity.type
_entity.pdbx_description
1 polymer ?
#
loop_
_entity_poly.entity_id
_entity_poly.type
_entity_poly.pdbx_seq_one_letter_code
_entity_poly.pdbx_strand_id
1 'polypeptide(L)'
;KFEQEQALIGVGLSDHPLISLAKKAHHPFVWIEELADNSKATILVEVQSIKVIRTKNGENMAFMQVTDTKKKLDVTLFPEVYRRFAKQIQEKGYYYLTGKIQERDGRLQMILAEVEKASSERFWIQLADTSHDRQIAEILQRYPGDIPVVLRYENDKKTVPASGFQVQKSDQLQAELENYSMKTVFR
;
A
#
# COMPACT_ATOMS: atom_id res chain seq x y z
N LYS A 1 17.00 12.04 -18.54
CA LYS A 1 16.89 11.53 -17.97
C LYS A 1 16.65 11.21 -17.25
N PHE A 2 16.73 10.89 -17.31
CA PHE A 2 16.38 10.38 -16.46
C PHE A 2 16.80 10.60 -16.17
N GLU A 3 17.15 10.53 -16.32
CA GLU A 3 17.51 10.40 -15.96
C GLU A 3 18.04 10.86 -15.51
N GLN A 4 18.36 11.33 -15.78
CA GLN A 4 18.63 11.45 -15.16
C GLN A 4 18.55 11.80 -14.28
N GLU A 5 18.47 11.56 -14.20
CA GLU A 5 18.12 11.48 -13.30
C GLU A 5 18.36 11.22 -12.74
N GLN A 6 18.82 10.97 -13.04
CA GLN A 6 18.94 10.37 -12.57
C GLN A 6 19.75 10.33 -12.27
N ALA A 7 20.24 10.44 -12.53
CA ALA A 7 20.82 10.08 -12.25
C ALA A 7 21.54 10.29 -11.57
N LEU A 8 21.95 10.15 -11.52
CA LEU A 8 22.52 9.94 -10.84
C LEU A 8 22.45 9.90 -9.64
N ILE A 9 22.96 10.14 -9.28
CA ILE A 9 22.57 10.10 -8.12
C ILE A 9 21.88 9.06 -7.38
N GLY A 10 22.22 8.54 -6.42
CA GLY A 10 21.42 7.51 -5.83
C GLY A 10 20.62 6.69 -6.82
N VAL A 11 21.19 6.41 -7.93
CA VAL A 11 20.50 5.75 -9.02
C VAL A 11 19.91 4.42 -8.58
N GLY A 12 20.64 3.61 -7.83
CA GLY A 12 20.14 2.35 -7.32
C GLY A 12 18.97 2.49 -6.37
N LEU A 13 18.93 3.59 -5.61
CA LEU A 13 17.83 3.84 -4.67
C LEU A 13 16.55 4.20 -5.38
N SER A 14 16.66 4.93 -6.51
CA SER A 14 15.47 5.33 -7.24
C SER A 14 14.73 4.15 -7.87
N ASP A 15 15.40 3.02 -8.02
CA ASP A 15 14.80 1.81 -8.59
C ASP A 15 14.19 0.89 -7.53
N HIS A 16 14.34 1.20 -6.26
CA HIS A 16 13.77 0.37 -5.21
C HIS A 16 12.24 0.47 -5.21
N PRO A 17 11.52 -0.68 -5.16
CA PRO A 17 10.05 -0.66 -5.21
C PRO A 17 9.41 0.24 -4.17
N LEU A 18 9.97 0.32 -2.99
CA LEU A 18 9.43 1.16 -1.92
C LEU A 18 9.48 2.65 -2.27
N ILE A 19 10.54 3.10 -2.94
CA ILE A 19 10.65 4.49 -3.39
C ILE A 19 9.57 4.79 -4.43
N SER A 20 9.33 3.87 -5.33
CA SER A 20 8.27 3.99 -6.33
C SER A 20 6.89 4.10 -5.66
N LEU A 21 6.65 3.27 -4.66
CA LEU A 21 5.40 3.29 -3.88
C LEU A 21 5.25 4.61 -3.13
N ALA A 22 6.34 5.14 -2.58
CA ALA A 22 6.31 6.42 -1.87
C ALA A 22 5.91 7.57 -2.79
N LYS A 23 6.42 7.57 -4.02
CA LYS A 23 6.07 8.60 -5.01
C LYS A 23 4.62 8.55 -5.44
N LYS A 24 4.03 7.36 -5.43
CA LYS A 24 2.64 7.14 -5.85
C LYS A 24 1.70 6.98 -4.65
N ALA A 25 2.16 7.31 -3.45
CA ALA A 25 1.39 7.08 -2.23
C ALA A 25 0.05 7.80 -2.26
N HIS A 26 -0.99 7.06 -1.94
CA HIS A 26 -2.35 7.58 -1.80
C HIS A 26 -2.73 7.78 -0.33
N HIS A 27 -1.80 7.49 0.56
CA HIS A 27 -2.02 7.55 2.01
C HIS A 27 -0.89 8.36 2.64
N PRO A 28 -1.19 9.30 3.57
CA PRO A 28 -0.14 10.04 4.24
C PRO A 28 0.75 9.12 5.07
N PHE A 29 2.04 9.35 5.02
CA PHE A 29 2.99 8.59 5.82
C PHE A 29 4.22 9.43 6.14
N VAL A 30 5.02 8.97 7.12
CA VAL A 30 6.31 9.57 7.44
C VAL A 30 7.41 8.50 7.32
N TRP A 31 8.65 8.95 7.20
CA TRP A 31 9.80 8.04 7.19
C TRP A 31 10.19 7.66 8.63
N ILE A 32 10.83 6.51 8.78
CA ILE A 32 11.24 6.02 10.11
C ILE A 32 12.11 7.06 10.84
N GLU A 33 12.99 7.74 10.13
CA GLU A 33 13.86 8.76 10.75
C GLU A 33 13.10 9.97 11.31
N GLU A 34 11.85 10.15 10.92
CA GLU A 34 11.00 11.26 11.39
C GLU A 34 10.18 10.88 12.64
N LEU A 35 10.25 9.64 13.09
CA LEU A 35 9.45 9.17 14.22
C LEU A 35 9.91 9.76 15.55
N ALA A 36 8.97 10.03 16.43
CA ALA A 36 9.22 10.54 17.76
C ALA A 36 8.58 9.65 18.83
N ASP A 37 9.23 9.55 19.99
CA ASP A 37 8.70 8.79 21.11
C ASP A 37 7.34 9.33 21.55
N ASN A 38 6.46 8.43 21.98
CA ASN A 38 5.11 8.73 22.43
C ASN A 38 4.21 9.39 21.38
N SER A 39 4.51 9.19 20.12
CA SER A 39 3.66 9.68 19.04
C SER A 39 2.92 8.55 18.33
N LYS A 40 1.89 8.91 17.59
CA LYS A 40 1.21 7.99 16.68
C LYS A 40 1.62 8.36 15.26
N ALA A 41 1.99 7.38 14.47
CA ALA A 41 2.47 7.63 13.11
C ALA A 41 2.09 6.52 12.15
N THR A 42 2.06 6.87 10.86
CA THR A 42 1.89 5.91 9.77
C THR A 42 3.19 5.91 8.97
N ILE A 43 3.73 4.72 8.72
CA ILE A 43 4.95 4.55 7.94
C ILE A 43 4.70 3.65 6.74
N LEU A 44 5.46 3.85 5.67
CA LEU A 44 5.45 3.00 4.48
C LEU A 44 6.72 2.17 4.48
N VAL A 45 6.58 0.85 4.58
CA VAL A 45 7.73 -0.03 4.81
C VAL A 45 7.61 -1.36 4.09
N GLU A 46 8.76 -2.02 3.96
CA GLU A 46 8.84 -3.43 3.57
C GLU A 46 9.03 -4.28 4.83
N VAL A 47 8.26 -5.35 4.95
CA VAL A 47 8.41 -6.30 6.05
C VAL A 47 9.57 -7.23 5.71
N GLN A 48 10.62 -7.20 6.52
CA GLN A 48 11.80 -8.03 6.31
C GLN A 48 11.69 -9.39 6.98
N SER A 49 11.14 -9.42 8.19
CA SER A 49 10.97 -10.68 8.92
C SER A 49 9.80 -10.60 9.86
N ILE A 50 9.21 -11.76 10.13
CA ILE A 50 8.10 -11.90 11.08
C ILE A 50 8.43 -13.05 12.01
N LYS A 51 8.41 -12.79 13.31
CA LYS A 51 8.62 -13.82 14.32
C LYS A 51 7.37 -13.95 15.17
N VAL A 52 6.72 -15.09 15.12
CA VAL A 52 5.52 -15.37 15.91
C VAL A 52 5.93 -16.08 17.21
N ILE A 53 5.41 -15.59 18.32
CA ILE A 53 5.63 -16.23 19.62
C ILE A 53 4.28 -16.48 20.28
N ARG A 54 4.29 -17.40 21.23
CA ARG A 54 3.09 -17.71 22.03
C ARG A 54 3.23 -17.09 23.42
N THR A 55 2.20 -16.38 23.83
CA THR A 55 2.19 -15.74 25.16
C THR A 55 1.89 -16.77 26.25
N LYS A 56 2.07 -16.34 27.50
CA LYS A 56 1.75 -17.18 28.65
C LYS A 56 0.26 -17.58 28.69
N ASN A 57 -0.58 -16.76 28.11
CA ASN A 57 -2.03 -17.04 28.07
C ASN A 57 -2.42 -17.94 26.88
N GLY A 58 -1.45 -18.43 26.12
CA GLY A 58 -1.71 -19.31 24.99
C GLY A 58 -2.11 -18.57 23.70
N GLU A 59 -1.99 -17.25 23.67
CA GLU A 59 -2.30 -16.46 22.49
C GLU A 59 -1.04 -16.23 21.66
N ASN A 60 -1.22 -16.06 20.36
CA ASN A 60 -0.11 -15.74 19.46
C ASN A 60 0.07 -14.23 19.34
N MET A 61 1.31 -13.78 19.36
CA MET A 61 1.69 -12.42 19.02
C MET A 61 2.91 -12.46 18.10
N ALA A 62 3.23 -11.35 17.48
CA ALA A 62 4.35 -11.32 16.55
C ALA A 62 5.22 -10.11 16.73
N PHE A 63 6.49 -10.30 16.37
CA PHE A 63 7.46 -9.21 16.21
C PHE A 63 7.88 -9.17 14.76
N MET A 64 7.85 -7.97 14.18
CA MET A 64 8.29 -7.79 12.81
C MET A 64 9.49 -6.85 12.77
N GLN A 65 10.37 -7.06 11.81
CA GLN A 65 11.38 -6.08 11.46
C GLN A 65 11.03 -5.51 10.11
N VAL A 66 10.95 -4.19 10.02
CA VAL A 66 10.56 -3.49 8.79
C VAL A 66 11.61 -2.45 8.43
N THR A 67 11.62 -2.06 7.16
CA THR A 67 12.57 -1.06 6.67
C THR A 67 11.90 -0.12 5.69
N ASP A 68 12.34 1.14 5.69
CA ASP A 68 11.95 2.12 4.68
C ASP A 68 13.08 2.39 3.67
N THR A 69 14.00 1.47 3.52
CA THR A 69 15.24 1.50 2.73
C THR A 69 16.44 2.12 3.43
N LYS A 70 16.21 3.08 4.31
CA LYS A 70 17.29 3.78 5.03
C LYS A 70 17.45 3.30 6.46
N LYS A 71 16.34 3.08 7.13
CA LYS A 71 16.29 2.71 8.54
C LYS A 71 15.46 1.46 8.74
N LYS A 72 15.69 0.82 9.87
CA LYS A 72 14.90 -0.34 10.29
C LYS A 72 14.13 0.00 11.55
N LEU A 73 13.01 -0.67 11.74
CA LEU A 73 12.17 -0.46 12.91
C LEU A 73 11.63 -1.80 13.37
N ASP A 74 11.57 -1.99 14.68
CA ASP A 74 10.92 -3.15 15.26
C ASP A 74 9.45 -2.81 15.49
N VAL A 75 8.56 -3.72 15.08
CA VAL A 75 7.12 -3.55 15.21
C VAL A 75 6.55 -4.71 16.02
N THR A 76 5.75 -4.40 17.02
CA THR A 76 5.11 -5.39 17.88
C THR A 76 3.63 -5.50 17.54
N LEU A 77 3.18 -6.73 17.30
CA LEU A 77 1.77 -7.05 17.10
C LEU A 77 1.26 -7.81 18.31
N PHE A 78 0.54 -7.11 19.20
CA PHE A 78 -0.08 -7.77 20.33
C PHE A 78 -1.17 -8.74 19.86
N PRO A 79 -1.59 -9.69 20.66
CA PRO A 79 -2.48 -10.79 20.21
C PRO A 79 -3.73 -10.34 19.48
N GLU A 80 -4.36 -9.27 19.92
CA GLU A 80 -5.57 -8.75 19.27
C GLU A 80 -5.28 -8.27 17.84
N VAL A 81 -4.22 -7.50 17.66
CA VAL A 81 -3.81 -6.99 16.36
C VAL A 81 -3.32 -8.14 15.48
N TYR A 82 -2.57 -9.06 16.05
CA TYR A 82 -2.08 -10.22 15.31
C TYR A 82 -3.25 -11.04 14.73
N ARG A 83 -4.29 -11.28 15.52
CA ARG A 83 -5.47 -12.01 15.02
C ARG A 83 -6.15 -11.31 13.85
N ARG A 84 -6.18 -9.97 13.87
CA ARG A 84 -6.83 -9.19 12.83
C ARG A 84 -6.04 -9.20 11.51
N PHE A 85 -4.71 -9.10 11.60
CA PHE A 85 -3.89 -8.81 10.43
C PHE A 85 -2.91 -9.91 10.03
N ALA A 86 -2.83 -11.01 10.76
CA ALA A 86 -1.86 -12.07 10.48
C ALA A 86 -1.93 -12.61 9.05
N LYS A 87 -3.13 -12.71 8.50
CA LYS A 87 -3.31 -13.24 7.15
C LYS A 87 -2.98 -12.22 6.06
N GLN A 88 -2.97 -10.93 6.41
CA GLN A 88 -2.69 -9.86 5.45
C GLN A 88 -1.21 -9.56 5.32
N ILE A 89 -0.44 -9.79 6.38
CA ILE A 89 0.97 -9.43 6.43
C ILE A 89 1.84 -10.60 5.99
N GLN A 90 2.72 -10.33 5.05
CA GLN A 90 3.66 -11.33 4.53
C GLN A 90 5.07 -10.75 4.49
N GLU A 91 6.06 -11.62 4.69
CA GLU A 91 7.45 -11.20 4.53
C GLU A 91 7.70 -10.72 3.12
N LYS A 92 8.52 -9.68 3.01
CA LYS A 92 8.85 -9.00 1.75
C LYS A 92 7.69 -8.24 1.11
N GLY A 93 6.55 -8.14 1.81
CA GLY A 93 5.46 -7.30 1.35
C GLY A 93 5.62 -5.86 1.76
N TYR A 94 4.90 -4.98 1.09
CA TYR A 94 4.93 -3.53 1.33
C TYR A 94 3.62 -3.10 1.97
N TYR A 95 3.73 -2.33 3.07
CA TYR A 95 2.55 -1.96 3.85
C TYR A 95 2.66 -0.56 4.42
N TYR A 96 1.50 0.08 4.60
CA TYR A 96 1.37 1.23 5.48
C TYR A 96 1.06 0.69 6.88
N LEU A 97 1.90 0.99 7.83
CA LEU A 97 1.72 0.56 9.21
C LEU A 97 1.41 1.77 10.07
N THR A 98 0.32 1.72 10.81
CA THR A 98 -0.07 2.78 11.74
C THR A 98 -0.02 2.23 13.16
N GLY A 99 0.61 2.97 14.05
CA GLY A 99 0.71 2.55 15.43
C GLY A 99 1.37 3.60 16.30
N LYS A 100 1.49 3.24 17.57
CA LYS A 100 2.11 4.11 18.57
C LYS A 100 3.62 3.87 18.59
N ILE A 101 4.37 4.95 18.59
CA ILE A 101 5.83 4.89 18.67
C ILE A 101 6.25 5.00 20.12
N GLN A 102 7.11 4.10 20.56
CA GLN A 102 7.67 4.10 21.90
C GLN A 102 9.16 3.89 21.85
N GLU A 103 9.88 4.53 22.75
CA GLU A 103 11.29 4.28 22.93
C GLU A 103 11.47 3.22 24.02
N ARG A 104 12.29 2.22 23.73
CA ARG A 104 12.62 1.18 24.69
C ARG A 104 14.11 0.85 24.54
N ASP A 105 14.86 0.94 25.62
CA ASP A 105 16.29 0.64 25.65
C ASP A 105 17.09 1.44 24.61
N GLY A 106 16.71 2.70 24.40
CA GLY A 106 17.38 3.58 23.46
C GLY A 106 17.00 3.38 22.01
N ARG A 107 15.96 2.56 21.74
CA ARG A 107 15.50 2.29 20.39
C ARG A 107 14.02 2.57 20.27
N LEU A 108 13.63 3.14 19.13
CA LEU A 108 12.23 3.32 18.83
C LEU A 108 11.64 2.00 18.35
N GLN A 109 10.38 1.76 18.72
CA GLN A 109 9.59 0.65 18.22
C GLN A 109 8.17 1.11 18.00
N MET A 110 7.45 0.39 17.15
CA MET A 110 6.04 0.66 16.91
C MET A 110 5.18 -0.43 17.52
N ILE A 111 4.12 -0.04 18.20
CA ILE A 111 3.06 -0.95 18.61
C ILE A 111 1.98 -0.84 17.54
N LEU A 112 1.84 -1.86 16.72
CA LEU A 112 0.98 -1.82 15.55
C LEU A 112 -0.49 -1.72 15.96
N ALA A 113 -1.22 -0.82 15.31
CA ALA A 113 -2.67 -0.67 15.49
C ALA A 113 -3.41 -1.03 14.21
N GLU A 114 -2.90 -0.61 13.05
CA GLU A 114 -3.56 -0.84 11.77
C GLU A 114 -2.53 -1.13 10.68
N VAL A 115 -2.97 -1.88 9.68
CA VAL A 115 -2.17 -2.25 8.52
C VAL A 115 -3.00 -2.03 7.26
N GLU A 116 -2.35 -1.47 6.23
CA GLU A 116 -2.94 -1.36 4.90
C GLU A 116 -1.90 -1.78 3.88
N LYS A 117 -2.30 -2.64 2.95
CA LYS A 117 -1.38 -3.10 1.91
C LYS A 117 -1.02 -1.94 0.98
N ALA A 118 0.26 -1.75 0.73
CA ALA A 118 0.76 -0.77 -0.22
C ALA A 118 1.04 -1.47 -1.55
N SER A 119 0.55 -0.90 -2.63
CA SER A 119 0.75 -1.49 -3.95
C SER A 119 0.94 -0.39 -4.98
N SER A 120 1.89 -0.59 -5.88
CA SER A 120 2.04 0.29 -7.02
C SER A 120 1.10 -0.10 -8.16
N GLU A 121 0.49 -1.28 -8.10
CA GLU A 121 -0.45 -1.73 -9.11
C GLU A 121 -1.72 -0.90 -9.08
N ARG A 122 -2.19 -0.52 -10.27
CA ARG A 122 -3.44 0.21 -10.43
C ARG A 122 -4.26 -0.46 -11.52
N PHE A 123 -5.57 -0.31 -11.44
CA PHE A 123 -6.46 -0.77 -12.49
C PHE A 123 -6.79 0.42 -13.39
N TRP A 124 -6.31 0.38 -14.62
CA TRP A 124 -6.52 1.44 -15.60
C TRP A 124 -7.71 1.12 -16.49
N ILE A 125 -8.62 2.07 -16.61
CA ILE A 125 -9.78 1.96 -17.50
C ILE A 125 -9.69 3.10 -18.50
N GLN A 126 -9.55 2.76 -19.78
CA GLN A 126 -9.49 3.72 -20.86
C GLN A 126 -10.88 3.90 -21.44
N LEU A 127 -11.35 5.15 -21.48
CA LEU A 127 -12.71 5.50 -21.89
C LEU A 127 -12.65 6.58 -22.96
N ALA A 128 -13.66 6.60 -23.83
CA ALA A 128 -13.80 7.68 -24.80
C ALA A 128 -14.19 8.98 -24.06
N ASP A 129 -15.23 8.91 -23.25
CA ASP A 129 -15.77 10.05 -22.53
C ASP A 129 -16.46 9.60 -21.22
N THR A 130 -17.20 10.51 -20.58
CA THR A 130 -17.83 10.26 -19.29
C THR A 130 -19.22 9.59 -19.39
N SER A 131 -19.68 9.24 -20.60
CA SER A 131 -21.05 8.79 -20.79
C SER A 131 -21.39 7.48 -20.07
N HIS A 132 -20.39 6.66 -19.75
CA HIS A 132 -20.60 5.38 -19.08
C HIS A 132 -20.10 5.34 -17.63
N ASP A 133 -19.77 6.50 -17.05
CA ASP A 133 -19.22 6.55 -15.70
C ASP A 133 -20.09 5.86 -14.66
N ARG A 134 -21.41 6.02 -14.78
CA ARG A 134 -22.35 5.42 -13.83
C ARG A 134 -22.32 3.89 -13.90
N GLN A 135 -22.34 3.33 -15.10
CA GLN A 135 -22.29 1.90 -15.31
C GLN A 135 -20.98 1.32 -14.80
N ILE A 136 -19.89 2.03 -15.06
CA ILE A 136 -18.56 1.64 -14.59
C ILE A 136 -18.50 1.63 -13.07
N ALA A 137 -19.03 2.66 -12.42
CA ALA A 137 -19.07 2.73 -10.95
C ALA A 137 -19.84 1.54 -10.36
N GLU A 138 -20.98 1.18 -10.95
CA GLU A 138 -21.77 0.05 -10.50
C GLU A 138 -21.02 -1.27 -10.61
N ILE A 139 -20.27 -1.45 -11.70
CA ILE A 139 -19.46 -2.65 -11.91
C ILE A 139 -18.32 -2.72 -10.90
N LEU A 140 -17.61 -1.61 -10.69
CA LEU A 140 -16.48 -1.56 -9.75
C LEU A 140 -16.92 -1.94 -8.33
N GLN A 141 -18.12 -1.54 -7.92
CA GLN A 141 -18.63 -1.85 -6.59
C GLN A 141 -18.89 -3.34 -6.36
N ARG A 142 -19.03 -4.12 -7.43
CA ARG A 142 -19.23 -5.57 -7.34
C ARG A 142 -17.94 -6.34 -7.07
N TYR A 143 -16.79 -5.70 -7.27
CA TYR A 143 -15.48 -6.35 -7.16
C TYR A 143 -14.58 -5.60 -6.16
N PRO A 144 -14.99 -5.48 -4.90
CA PRO A 144 -14.21 -4.73 -3.92
C PRO A 144 -12.85 -5.39 -3.67
N GLY A 145 -11.82 -4.58 -3.47
CA GLY A 145 -10.47 -5.05 -3.23
C GLY A 145 -9.57 -3.93 -2.75
N ASP A 146 -8.27 -4.03 -3.05
CA ASP A 146 -7.28 -3.08 -2.58
C ASP A 146 -6.50 -2.38 -3.70
N ILE A 147 -6.89 -2.59 -4.97
CA ILE A 147 -6.20 -1.97 -6.11
C ILE A 147 -6.92 -0.69 -6.50
N PRO A 148 -6.24 0.47 -6.43
CA PRO A 148 -6.85 1.74 -6.83
C PRO A 148 -7.19 1.76 -8.33
N VAL A 149 -8.25 2.47 -8.68
CA VAL A 149 -8.73 2.59 -10.05
C VAL A 149 -8.37 3.96 -10.62
N VAL A 150 -7.89 3.99 -11.86
CA VAL A 150 -7.57 5.22 -12.58
C VAL A 150 -8.35 5.23 -13.89
N LEU A 151 -9.01 6.33 -14.18
CA LEU A 151 -9.79 6.51 -15.40
C LEU A 151 -9.02 7.40 -16.37
N ARG A 152 -8.95 6.96 -17.62
CA ARG A 152 -8.35 7.75 -18.69
C ARG A 152 -9.41 8.06 -19.74
N TYR A 153 -9.73 9.33 -19.88
CA TYR A 153 -10.69 9.82 -20.88
C TYR A 153 -9.93 10.30 -22.11
N GLU A 154 -10.06 9.58 -23.20
CA GLU A 154 -9.29 9.86 -24.42
C GLU A 154 -9.73 11.13 -25.14
N ASN A 155 -11.04 11.42 -25.16
CA ASN A 155 -11.54 12.62 -25.82
C ASN A 155 -11.01 13.90 -25.19
N ASP A 156 -10.87 13.92 -23.88
CA ASP A 156 -10.37 15.05 -23.12
C ASP A 156 -8.89 14.93 -22.80
N LYS A 157 -8.27 13.79 -23.12
CA LYS A 157 -6.89 13.44 -22.77
C LYS A 157 -6.60 13.66 -21.29
N LYS A 158 -7.57 13.30 -20.46
CA LYS A 158 -7.54 13.53 -19.02
C LYS A 158 -7.43 12.22 -18.26
N THR A 159 -6.56 12.19 -17.26
CA THR A 159 -6.41 11.05 -16.34
C THR A 159 -6.87 11.47 -14.95
N VAL A 160 -7.78 10.68 -14.37
CA VAL A 160 -8.40 11.00 -13.09
C VAL A 160 -8.41 9.77 -12.20
N PRO A 161 -7.98 9.88 -10.94
CA PRO A 161 -8.15 8.76 -10.01
C PRO A 161 -9.63 8.62 -9.67
N ALA A 162 -10.12 7.38 -9.64
CA ALA A 162 -11.49 7.10 -9.21
C ALA A 162 -11.50 6.97 -7.69
N SER A 163 -11.55 8.11 -7.02
CA SER A 163 -11.51 8.18 -5.56
C SER A 163 -12.65 7.38 -4.93
N GLY A 164 -12.33 6.59 -3.92
CA GLY A 164 -13.33 5.76 -3.25
C GLY A 164 -13.56 4.40 -3.90
N PHE A 165 -12.91 4.12 -5.02
CA PHE A 165 -13.02 2.81 -5.68
C PHE A 165 -11.70 2.06 -5.59
N GLN A 166 -11.77 0.86 -5.03
CA GLN A 166 -10.65 -0.07 -5.00
C GLN A 166 -11.20 -1.44 -5.38
N VAL A 167 -10.49 -2.14 -6.24
CA VAL A 167 -11.00 -3.40 -6.80
C VAL A 167 -10.01 -4.53 -6.61
N GLN A 168 -10.53 -5.77 -6.75
CA GLN A 168 -9.69 -6.96 -6.81
C GLN A 168 -9.34 -7.24 -8.26
N LYS A 169 -8.21 -7.90 -8.46
CA LYS A 169 -7.79 -8.32 -9.80
C LYS A 169 -8.70 -9.47 -10.26
N SER A 170 -9.40 -9.29 -11.37
CA SER A 170 -10.37 -10.26 -11.83
C SER A 170 -10.57 -10.15 -13.34
N ASP A 171 -10.53 -11.29 -14.02
CA ASP A 171 -10.82 -11.35 -15.45
C ASP A 171 -12.29 -11.05 -15.71
N GLN A 172 -13.15 -11.42 -14.77
CA GLN A 172 -14.58 -11.17 -14.84
C GLN A 172 -14.90 -9.68 -14.81
N LEU A 173 -14.19 -8.95 -13.94
CA LEU A 173 -14.30 -7.49 -13.86
C LEU A 173 -13.93 -6.86 -15.21
N GLN A 174 -12.83 -7.29 -15.81
CA GLN A 174 -12.41 -6.76 -17.10
C GLN A 174 -13.42 -7.09 -18.19
N ALA A 175 -13.98 -8.30 -18.19
CA ALA A 175 -14.98 -8.71 -19.17
C ALA A 175 -16.25 -7.86 -19.09
N GLU A 176 -16.73 -7.56 -17.88
CA GLU A 176 -17.91 -6.70 -17.71
C GLU A 176 -17.66 -5.28 -18.19
N LEU A 177 -16.44 -4.78 -17.99
CA LEU A 177 -16.09 -3.43 -18.40
C LEU A 177 -15.85 -3.27 -19.88
N GLU A 178 -15.59 -4.35 -20.61
CA GLU A 178 -15.36 -4.29 -22.06
C GLU A 178 -16.53 -3.64 -22.81
N ASN A 179 -17.75 -3.79 -22.30
CA ASN A 179 -18.93 -3.22 -22.92
C ASN A 179 -19.03 -1.71 -22.77
N TYR A 180 -18.26 -1.13 -21.85
CA TYR A 180 -18.35 0.29 -21.51
C TYR A 180 -17.02 1.04 -21.61
N SER A 181 -15.94 0.33 -21.94
CA SER A 181 -14.60 0.92 -21.99
C SER A 181 -13.88 0.50 -23.26
N MET A 182 -12.85 1.27 -23.60
CA MET A 182 -11.98 0.96 -24.75
C MET A 182 -10.96 -0.11 -24.38
N LYS A 183 -10.43 -0.04 -23.18
CA LYS A 183 -9.40 -0.97 -22.72
C LYS A 183 -9.29 -0.94 -21.19
N THR A 184 -8.96 -2.07 -20.60
CA THR A 184 -8.67 -2.17 -19.17
C THR A 184 -7.36 -2.91 -18.97
N VAL A 185 -6.59 -2.51 -17.97
CA VAL A 185 -5.32 -3.17 -17.65
C VAL A 185 -4.97 -2.98 -16.19
N PHE A 186 -4.42 -4.03 -15.57
CA PHE A 186 -3.81 -3.97 -14.25
C PHE A 186 -2.31 -3.78 -14.44
N ARG A 187 -1.76 -2.65 -13.92
CA ARG A 187 -0.31 -2.41 -14.00
C ARG A 187 0.17 -1.40 -12.96
#